data_b8da8a29730653085988932023945ace
#
_entry.id   b8da8a29730653085988932023945ace
#
_cell.length_a   1.000
_cell.length_b   1.000
_cell.length_c   1.000
_cell.angle_alpha   90.00
_cell.angle_beta   90.00
_cell.angle_gamma   90.00
#
_symmetry.space_group_name_H-M   'P 1'
#
loop_
_entity.id
_entity.type
_entity.pdbx_description
1 polymer ?
#
loop_
_entity_poly.entity_id
_entity_poly.type
_entity_poly.pdbx_seq_one_letter_code
_entity_poly.pdbx_strand_id
1 'polypeptide(L)'
;YKAQESYRLDYIASVELGQKKLDHSEFDTFKDFYTKGWQKFVEYNIIDVELVDRMEDKMKLIELAITMAYDAKVNYNDVFYQVRMWDAIIYNYLKKRNIVIPPKERSDKDAKYAGAYVKQPVPGKYDWVVSFDLNSLYPHLIMQYNISPETLRETRHPSVTVDKILNQELTFELYKDSAVCANGAMYRKDVRGFLPELMEKIYKDRTIYKKKMLVAKQDYEKTPTKALEKEIARCNNIQMARKIQLNSAYGAIGNQYFRYYKLANAEAITLSGQVSIRWIENKMNGFLSEILQTEEVDYVIASDIDSLYLNMGPLVDKFLSHKSDDKTKVVEL
;
A
#
# COMPACT_ATOMS: atom_id res chain seq x y z
N TYR A 1 -7.61 -3.27 -6.47
CA TYR A 1 -8.34 -2.50 -7.49
C TYR A 1 -8.44 -1.04 -7.07
N LYS A 2 -8.30 -0.11 -7.99
CA LYS A 2 -8.38 1.33 -7.67
C LYS A 2 -9.80 1.72 -7.26
N ALA A 3 -9.92 2.69 -6.35
CA ALA A 3 -11.22 3.21 -5.95
C ALA A 3 -12.00 3.74 -7.16
N GLN A 4 -13.29 3.44 -7.20
CA GLN A 4 -14.22 3.82 -8.27
C GLN A 4 -15.43 4.54 -7.66
N GLU A 5 -16.07 5.39 -8.45
CA GLU A 5 -17.31 6.09 -8.05
C GLU A 5 -18.46 5.10 -7.80
N SER A 6 -18.46 3.98 -8.51
CA SER A 6 -19.47 2.92 -8.36
C SER A 6 -18.85 1.54 -8.60
N TYR A 7 -19.33 0.53 -7.86
CA TYR A 7 -18.96 -0.87 -8.06
C TYR A 7 -20.10 -1.69 -8.68
N ARG A 8 -21.08 -1.04 -9.27
CA ARG A 8 -22.13 -1.72 -10.05
C ARG A 8 -21.51 -2.33 -11.30
N LEU A 9 -22.04 -3.49 -11.72
CA LEU A 9 -21.57 -4.22 -12.89
C LEU A 9 -21.45 -3.34 -14.12
N ASP A 10 -22.49 -2.56 -14.42
CA ASP A 10 -22.52 -1.66 -15.57
C ASP A 10 -21.38 -0.65 -15.57
N TYR A 11 -21.12 -0.03 -14.43
CA TYR A 11 -20.06 0.96 -14.29
C TYR A 11 -18.67 0.33 -14.44
N ILE A 12 -18.40 -0.77 -13.72
CA ILE A 12 -17.10 -1.45 -13.78
C ILE A 12 -16.84 -2.03 -15.17
N ALA A 13 -17.85 -2.63 -15.81
CA ALA A 13 -17.74 -3.13 -17.17
C ALA A 13 -17.44 -2.00 -18.17
N SER A 14 -18.07 -0.83 -17.99
CA SER A 14 -17.78 0.36 -18.82
C SER A 14 -16.34 0.83 -18.65
N VAL A 15 -15.83 0.91 -17.42
CA VAL A 15 -14.45 1.33 -17.12
C VAL A 15 -13.43 0.33 -17.65
N GLU A 16 -13.67 -0.97 -17.41
CA GLU A 16 -12.69 -2.01 -17.72
C GLU A 16 -12.77 -2.54 -19.15
N LEU A 17 -13.97 -2.71 -19.69
CA LEU A 17 -14.18 -3.34 -20.99
C LEU A 17 -14.62 -2.35 -22.07
N GLY A 18 -14.98 -1.11 -21.69
CA GLY A 18 -15.62 -0.15 -22.61
C GLY A 18 -17.04 -0.57 -23.02
N GLN A 19 -17.67 -1.48 -22.26
CA GLN A 19 -19.00 -2.04 -22.57
C GLN A 19 -19.92 -1.84 -21.37
N LYS A 20 -21.21 -1.71 -21.68
CA LYS A 20 -22.27 -1.56 -20.68
C LYS A 20 -23.22 -2.76 -20.74
N LYS A 21 -24.06 -2.89 -19.73
CA LYS A 21 -25.20 -3.80 -19.72
C LYS A 21 -26.18 -3.43 -20.83
N LEU A 22 -27.01 -4.39 -21.20
CA LEU A 22 -28.09 -4.12 -22.14
C LEU A 22 -29.09 -3.13 -21.53
N ASP A 23 -29.40 -2.07 -22.26
CA ASP A 23 -30.40 -1.10 -21.82
C ASP A 23 -31.82 -1.71 -21.86
N HIS A 24 -32.58 -1.46 -20.81
CA HIS A 24 -33.97 -1.92 -20.67
C HIS A 24 -34.89 -0.77 -20.18
N SER A 25 -34.48 0.46 -20.40
CA SER A 25 -35.20 1.65 -19.95
C SER A 25 -36.58 1.83 -20.57
N GLU A 26 -36.91 1.09 -21.65
CA GLU A 26 -38.24 1.05 -22.24
C GLU A 26 -39.30 0.33 -21.40
N PHE A 27 -38.89 -0.36 -20.31
CA PHE A 27 -39.82 -1.02 -19.39
C PHE A 27 -39.90 -0.26 -18.07
N ASP A 28 -41.13 0.07 -17.64
CA ASP A 28 -41.34 0.82 -16.40
C ASP A 28 -40.90 0.09 -15.13
N THR A 29 -41.02 -1.23 -15.13
CA THR A 29 -40.61 -2.07 -13.99
C THR A 29 -39.83 -3.27 -14.46
N PHE A 30 -39.01 -3.82 -13.57
CA PHE A 30 -38.30 -5.08 -13.83
C PHE A 30 -39.25 -6.25 -14.07
N LYS A 31 -40.45 -6.21 -13.46
CA LYS A 31 -41.52 -7.17 -13.71
C LYS A 31 -42.04 -7.07 -15.14
N ASP A 32 -42.29 -5.85 -15.64
CA ASP A 32 -42.68 -5.64 -17.03
C ASP A 32 -41.60 -6.15 -17.98
N PHE A 33 -40.34 -5.92 -17.68
CA PHE A 33 -39.20 -6.38 -18.47
C PHE A 33 -39.24 -7.90 -18.66
N TYR A 34 -39.31 -8.69 -17.59
CA TYR A 34 -39.31 -10.16 -17.75
C TYR A 34 -40.64 -10.77 -18.21
N THR A 35 -41.77 -10.03 -18.07
CA THR A 35 -43.09 -10.53 -18.52
C THR A 35 -43.43 -10.14 -19.95
N LYS A 36 -43.09 -8.89 -20.36
CA LYS A 36 -43.41 -8.34 -21.66
C LYS A 36 -42.25 -8.42 -22.66
N GLY A 37 -41.00 -8.39 -22.20
CA GLY A 37 -39.77 -8.40 -22.98
C GLY A 37 -38.94 -9.65 -22.77
N TRP A 38 -39.56 -10.83 -22.71
CA TRP A 38 -38.88 -12.09 -22.33
C TRP A 38 -37.59 -12.36 -23.12
N GLN A 39 -37.61 -12.22 -24.43
CA GLN A 39 -36.44 -12.45 -25.28
C GLN A 39 -35.29 -11.50 -24.87
N LYS A 40 -35.56 -10.24 -24.77
CA LYS A 40 -34.58 -9.22 -24.36
C LYS A 40 -34.10 -9.43 -22.90
N PHE A 41 -34.99 -9.92 -22.03
CA PHE A 41 -34.61 -10.29 -20.66
C PHE A 41 -33.60 -11.43 -20.62
N VAL A 42 -33.76 -12.44 -21.45
CA VAL A 42 -32.78 -13.55 -21.58
C VAL A 42 -31.45 -13.02 -22.13
N GLU A 43 -31.47 -12.18 -23.15
CA GLU A 43 -30.26 -11.55 -23.71
C GLU A 43 -29.55 -10.66 -22.67
N TYR A 44 -30.31 -9.89 -21.89
CA TYR A 44 -29.78 -9.10 -20.78
C TYR A 44 -29.03 -9.97 -19.77
N ASN A 45 -29.61 -11.12 -19.40
CA ASN A 45 -28.98 -12.02 -18.44
C ASN A 45 -27.68 -12.66 -19.00
N ILE A 46 -27.71 -13.04 -20.31
CA ILE A 46 -26.51 -13.57 -20.99
C ILE A 46 -25.40 -12.53 -20.99
N ILE A 47 -25.68 -11.28 -21.34
CA ILE A 47 -24.71 -10.20 -21.37
C ILE A 47 -24.15 -9.93 -19.96
N ASP A 48 -24.98 -9.97 -18.91
CA ASP A 48 -24.52 -9.81 -17.53
C ASP A 48 -23.47 -10.87 -17.14
N VAL A 49 -23.69 -12.11 -17.52
CA VAL A 49 -22.74 -13.20 -17.29
C VAL A 49 -21.47 -13.04 -18.12
N GLU A 50 -21.60 -12.73 -19.40
CA GLU A 50 -20.46 -12.50 -20.30
C GLU A 50 -19.58 -11.33 -19.84
N LEU A 51 -20.17 -10.25 -19.33
CA LEU A 51 -19.42 -9.12 -18.80
C LEU A 51 -18.57 -9.54 -17.59
N VAL A 52 -19.11 -10.36 -16.67
CA VAL A 52 -18.37 -10.86 -15.51
C VAL A 52 -17.22 -11.78 -15.95
N ASP A 53 -17.47 -12.69 -16.87
CA ASP A 53 -16.47 -13.60 -17.42
C ASP A 53 -15.31 -12.84 -18.09
N ARG A 54 -15.64 -11.89 -18.95
CA ARG A 54 -14.65 -11.04 -19.63
C ARG A 54 -13.87 -10.12 -18.69
N MET A 55 -14.53 -9.64 -17.60
CA MET A 55 -13.81 -8.89 -16.55
C MET A 55 -12.81 -9.79 -15.83
N GLU A 56 -13.18 -11.04 -15.49
CA GLU A 56 -12.26 -11.99 -14.88
C GLU A 56 -11.11 -12.33 -15.83
N ASP A 57 -11.40 -12.54 -17.11
CA ASP A 57 -10.36 -12.78 -18.12
C ASP A 57 -9.34 -11.65 -18.22
N LYS A 58 -9.79 -10.40 -18.09
CA LYS A 58 -8.91 -9.23 -18.10
C LYS A 58 -8.18 -9.00 -16.78
N MET A 59 -8.89 -9.07 -15.65
CA MET A 59 -8.38 -8.63 -14.35
C MET A 59 -7.75 -9.76 -13.54
N LYS A 60 -8.12 -11.02 -13.78
CA LYS A 60 -7.63 -12.23 -13.09
C LYS A 60 -7.74 -12.14 -11.55
N LEU A 61 -8.86 -11.57 -11.04
CA LEU A 61 -9.08 -11.35 -9.62
C LEU A 61 -9.35 -12.64 -8.84
N ILE A 62 -10.05 -13.59 -9.45
CA ILE A 62 -10.31 -14.91 -8.82
C ILE A 62 -8.99 -15.68 -8.68
N GLU A 63 -8.17 -15.70 -9.73
CA GLU A 63 -6.84 -16.33 -9.66
C GLU A 63 -5.96 -15.67 -8.59
N LEU A 64 -6.01 -14.34 -8.47
CA LEU A 64 -5.30 -13.60 -7.42
C LEU A 64 -5.79 -13.99 -6.04
N ALA A 65 -7.11 -14.04 -5.80
CA ALA A 65 -7.70 -14.42 -4.52
C ALA A 65 -7.34 -15.88 -4.14
N ILE A 66 -7.39 -16.80 -5.11
CA ILE A 66 -6.96 -18.19 -4.91
C ILE A 66 -5.47 -18.26 -4.56
N THR A 67 -4.63 -17.50 -5.26
CA THR A 67 -3.19 -17.43 -4.97
C THR A 67 -2.93 -16.94 -3.54
N MET A 68 -3.67 -15.91 -3.09
CA MET A 68 -3.60 -15.40 -1.72
C MET A 68 -4.07 -16.43 -0.70
N ALA A 69 -5.18 -17.13 -0.97
CA ALA A 69 -5.73 -18.16 -0.08
C ALA A 69 -4.73 -19.31 0.11
N TYR A 70 -4.15 -19.77 -0.97
CA TYR A 70 -3.17 -20.87 -0.97
C TYR A 70 -1.91 -20.49 -0.20
N ASP A 71 -1.42 -19.28 -0.42
CA ASP A 71 -0.22 -18.76 0.23
C ASP A 71 -0.41 -18.53 1.73
N ALA A 72 -1.49 -17.89 2.12
CA ALA A 72 -1.84 -17.65 3.51
C ALA A 72 -2.38 -18.91 4.24
N LYS A 73 -2.74 -19.97 3.49
CA LYS A 73 -3.40 -21.19 3.98
C LYS A 73 -4.71 -20.90 4.70
N VAL A 74 -5.56 -20.13 4.06
CA VAL A 74 -6.91 -19.80 4.49
C VAL A 74 -7.94 -20.22 3.45
N ASN A 75 -9.23 -20.23 3.83
CA ASN A 75 -10.30 -20.41 2.87
C ASN A 75 -10.39 -19.19 1.93
N TYR A 76 -10.95 -19.41 0.73
CA TYR A 76 -11.14 -18.35 -0.25
C TYR A 76 -11.78 -17.08 0.32
N ASN A 77 -12.85 -17.23 1.09
CA ASN A 77 -13.55 -16.09 1.69
C ASN A 77 -12.73 -15.34 2.76
N ASP A 78 -11.77 -15.98 3.38
CA ASP A 78 -10.97 -15.38 4.46
C ASP A 78 -9.88 -14.44 3.94
N VAL A 79 -9.54 -14.48 2.64
CA VAL A 79 -8.55 -13.56 2.04
C VAL A 79 -9.01 -12.11 2.05
N PHE A 80 -10.32 -11.87 2.10
CA PHE A 80 -10.91 -10.53 2.14
C PHE A 80 -10.92 -9.92 3.54
N TYR A 81 -10.51 -10.69 4.56
CA TYR A 81 -10.45 -10.26 5.96
C TYR A 81 -8.98 -10.21 6.43
N GLN A 82 -8.39 -9.03 6.45
CA GLN A 82 -6.97 -8.82 6.79
C GLN A 82 -6.55 -9.51 8.08
N VAL A 83 -7.36 -9.39 9.15
CA VAL A 83 -7.08 -9.99 10.45
C VAL A 83 -7.01 -11.52 10.38
N ARG A 84 -7.95 -12.17 9.68
CA ARG A 84 -7.97 -13.63 9.54
C ARG A 84 -6.78 -14.12 8.72
N MET A 85 -6.51 -13.45 7.62
CA MET A 85 -5.38 -13.79 6.75
C MET A 85 -4.05 -13.71 7.51
N TRP A 86 -3.81 -12.61 8.21
CA TRP A 86 -2.58 -12.42 8.97
C TRP A 86 -2.48 -13.34 10.20
N ASP A 87 -3.58 -13.62 10.90
CA ASP A 87 -3.62 -14.59 12.00
C ASP A 87 -3.17 -15.98 11.51
N ALA A 88 -3.64 -16.40 10.33
CA ALA A 88 -3.24 -17.67 9.74
C ALA A 88 -1.78 -17.69 9.25
N ILE A 89 -1.30 -16.62 8.62
CA ILE A 89 0.10 -16.49 8.18
C ILE A 89 1.03 -16.63 9.39
N ILE A 90 0.76 -15.89 10.47
CA ILE A 90 1.56 -15.92 11.70
C ILE A 90 1.45 -17.28 12.39
N TYR A 91 0.25 -17.84 12.47
CA TYR A 91 0.06 -19.19 13.03
C TYR A 91 0.94 -20.22 12.31
N ASN A 92 0.90 -20.25 10.98
CA ASN A 92 1.70 -21.19 10.20
C ASN A 92 3.21 -20.96 10.34
N TYR A 93 3.61 -19.70 10.50
CA TYR A 93 4.99 -19.33 10.73
C TYR A 93 5.49 -19.80 12.12
N LEU A 94 4.75 -19.53 13.18
CA LEU A 94 5.10 -19.89 14.55
C LEU A 94 5.00 -21.40 14.78
N LYS A 95 3.98 -22.08 14.22
CA LYS A 95 3.83 -23.53 14.29
C LYS A 95 5.05 -24.28 13.75
N LYS A 96 5.64 -23.81 12.63
CA LYS A 96 6.88 -24.41 12.07
C LYS A 96 8.08 -24.28 13.00
N ARG A 97 8.04 -23.38 13.98
CA ARG A 97 9.08 -23.14 14.99
C ARG A 97 8.73 -23.74 16.35
N ASN A 98 7.64 -24.51 16.43
CA ASN A 98 7.11 -25.06 17.68
C ASN A 98 6.79 -24.00 18.74
N ILE A 99 6.37 -22.81 18.29
CA ILE A 99 5.94 -21.72 19.16
C ILE A 99 4.40 -21.72 19.24
N VAL A 100 3.89 -21.79 20.46
CA VAL A 100 2.45 -21.72 20.73
C VAL A 100 1.98 -20.28 20.56
N ILE A 101 0.84 -20.10 19.86
CA ILE A 101 0.22 -18.78 19.73
C ILE A 101 -0.49 -18.38 21.02
N PRO A 102 -0.49 -17.09 21.39
CA PRO A 102 -1.22 -16.60 22.54
C PRO A 102 -2.75 -16.74 22.34
N PRO A 103 -3.53 -16.82 23.41
CA PRO A 103 -4.97 -16.71 23.30
C PRO A 103 -5.39 -15.36 22.73
N LYS A 104 -6.58 -15.30 22.15
CA LYS A 104 -7.13 -14.03 21.67
C LYS A 104 -7.71 -13.26 22.86
N GLU A 105 -7.10 -12.15 23.21
CA GLU A 105 -7.59 -11.25 24.26
C GLU A 105 -8.62 -10.27 23.70
N ARG A 106 -9.52 -9.80 24.57
CA ARG A 106 -10.39 -8.66 24.27
C ARG A 106 -9.61 -7.39 24.62
N SER A 107 -9.47 -6.49 23.64
CA SER A 107 -8.89 -5.17 23.88
C SER A 107 -9.98 -4.13 24.09
N ASP A 108 -9.68 -3.07 24.83
CA ASP A 108 -10.56 -1.91 24.97
C ASP A 108 -10.78 -1.25 23.61
N LYS A 109 -12.07 -1.02 23.30
CA LYS A 109 -12.49 -0.55 21.97
C LYS A 109 -12.26 0.92 21.70
N ASP A 110 -11.92 1.71 22.72
CA ASP A 110 -11.97 3.17 22.65
C ASP A 110 -10.60 3.87 22.55
N ALA A 111 -9.51 3.10 22.46
CA ALA A 111 -8.17 3.68 22.33
C ALA A 111 -7.94 4.23 20.93
N LYS A 112 -7.99 5.56 20.79
CA LYS A 112 -7.60 6.27 19.59
C LYS A 112 -6.10 6.58 19.64
N TYR A 113 -5.44 6.54 18.49
CA TYR A 113 -4.04 6.95 18.33
C TYR A 113 -3.86 7.82 17.10
N ALA A 114 -2.75 8.56 17.06
CA ALA A 114 -2.45 9.44 15.93
C ALA A 114 -2.19 8.63 14.66
N GLY A 115 -2.88 9.00 13.60
CA GLY A 115 -2.75 8.39 12.27
C GLY A 115 -1.52 8.87 11.50
N ALA A 116 -1.57 8.71 10.19
CA ALA A 116 -0.55 9.19 9.27
C ALA A 116 -0.55 10.72 9.15
N TYR A 117 0.56 11.26 8.65
CA TYR A 117 0.66 12.67 8.28
C TYR A 117 0.17 12.86 6.84
N VAL A 118 -0.67 13.86 6.67
CA VAL A 118 -1.12 14.35 5.37
C VAL A 118 -0.95 15.87 5.37
N LYS A 119 -0.16 16.37 4.43
CA LYS A 119 -0.03 17.82 4.21
C LYS A 119 -1.17 18.28 3.31
N GLN A 120 -1.92 19.28 3.77
CA GLN A 120 -2.98 19.87 2.98
C GLN A 120 -2.40 20.45 1.67
N PRO A 121 -3.01 20.16 0.53
CA PRO A 121 -2.55 20.69 -0.75
C PRO A 121 -2.54 22.23 -0.74
N VAL A 122 -1.47 22.82 -1.26
CA VAL A 122 -1.43 24.25 -1.54
C VAL A 122 -2.21 24.50 -2.84
N PRO A 123 -3.34 25.22 -2.82
CA PRO A 123 -4.14 25.45 -4.02
C PRO A 123 -3.37 26.26 -5.05
N GLY A 124 -3.35 25.79 -6.30
CA GLY A 124 -2.68 26.47 -7.39
C GLY A 124 -2.60 25.61 -8.65
N LYS A 125 -2.11 26.22 -9.72
CA LYS A 125 -1.72 25.52 -10.95
C LYS A 125 -0.20 25.43 -10.98
N TYR A 126 0.31 24.21 -11.11
CA TYR A 126 1.74 23.92 -11.15
C TYR A 126 2.07 23.23 -12.47
N ASP A 127 3.01 23.77 -13.23
CA ASP A 127 3.34 23.25 -14.57
C ASP A 127 4.22 21.99 -14.51
N TRP A 128 5.14 21.92 -13.53
CA TRP A 128 6.06 20.80 -13.36
C TRP A 128 5.96 20.24 -11.94
N VAL A 129 5.28 19.12 -11.81
CA VAL A 129 5.15 18.43 -10.53
C VAL A 129 5.78 17.06 -10.60
N VAL A 130 6.69 16.80 -9.67
CA VAL A 130 7.30 15.47 -9.49
C VAL A 130 6.74 14.83 -8.24
N SER A 131 6.30 13.58 -8.39
CA SER A 131 5.82 12.76 -7.26
C SER A 131 6.87 11.72 -6.88
N PHE A 132 7.21 11.66 -5.59
CA PHE A 132 8.01 10.59 -4.99
C PHE A 132 7.14 9.77 -4.05
N ASP A 133 7.34 8.46 -4.07
CA ASP A 133 6.63 7.49 -3.23
C ASP A 133 7.62 6.64 -2.46
N LEU A 134 7.41 6.50 -1.15
CA LEU A 134 8.20 5.65 -0.26
C LEU A 134 7.72 4.20 -0.36
N ASN A 135 8.35 3.44 -1.22
CA ASN A 135 7.95 2.06 -1.50
C ASN A 135 7.79 1.22 -0.25
N SER A 136 6.55 0.82 0.05
CA SER A 136 6.21 -0.04 1.21
C SER A 136 6.68 0.54 2.56
N LEU A 137 6.40 1.82 2.82
CA LEU A 137 6.87 2.55 4.01
C LEU A 137 6.62 1.78 5.31
N TYR A 138 5.39 1.40 5.62
CA TYR A 138 5.06 0.73 6.89
C TYR A 138 5.74 -0.64 7.07
N PRO A 139 5.78 -1.53 6.08
CA PRO A 139 6.60 -2.74 6.15
C PRO A 139 8.08 -2.46 6.45
N HIS A 140 8.67 -1.41 5.85
CA HIS A 140 10.07 -1.06 6.11
C HIS A 140 10.28 -0.51 7.52
N LEU A 141 9.35 0.27 8.05
CA LEU A 141 9.41 0.73 9.45
C LEU A 141 9.32 -0.44 10.43
N ILE A 142 8.43 -1.41 10.17
CA ILE A 142 8.34 -2.63 10.97
C ILE A 142 9.68 -3.37 10.97
N MET A 143 10.32 -3.50 9.81
CA MET A 143 11.64 -4.14 9.68
C MET A 143 12.75 -3.35 10.37
N GLN A 144 12.80 -2.05 10.16
CA GLN A 144 13.85 -1.15 10.64
C GLN A 144 13.86 -1.03 12.16
N TYR A 145 12.70 -0.80 12.76
CA TYR A 145 12.57 -0.63 14.20
C TYR A 145 12.33 -1.94 14.96
N ASN A 146 12.28 -3.07 14.26
CA ASN A 146 12.01 -4.38 14.84
C ASN A 146 10.67 -4.45 15.58
N ILE A 147 9.62 -3.82 15.01
CA ILE A 147 8.29 -3.70 15.62
C ILE A 147 7.61 -5.06 15.62
N SER A 148 7.45 -5.64 16.79
CA SER A 148 6.74 -6.90 17.00
C SER A 148 6.28 -7.01 18.48
N PRO A 149 5.22 -7.74 18.79
CA PRO A 149 4.72 -7.85 20.16
C PRO A 149 5.75 -8.36 21.16
N GLU A 150 6.59 -9.33 20.75
CA GLU A 150 7.59 -9.99 21.61
C GLU A 150 8.90 -9.18 21.75
N THR A 151 9.12 -8.22 20.88
CA THR A 151 10.29 -7.32 20.94
C THR A 151 10.00 -6.00 21.63
N LEU A 152 8.71 -5.68 21.85
CA LEU A 152 8.27 -4.48 22.54
C LEU A 152 8.72 -4.53 24.02
N ARG A 153 9.40 -3.50 24.49
CA ARG A 153 9.76 -3.32 25.90
C ARG A 153 8.59 -2.73 26.69
N GLU A 154 8.52 -3.04 27.96
CA GLU A 154 7.49 -2.49 28.87
C GLU A 154 7.68 -0.98 29.11
N THR A 155 8.94 -0.56 29.11
CA THR A 155 9.30 0.86 29.29
C THR A 155 9.26 1.63 27.99
N ARG A 156 8.86 2.90 28.06
CA ARG A 156 8.89 3.84 26.95
C ARG A 156 9.91 4.94 27.21
N HIS A 157 10.43 5.53 26.15
CA HIS A 157 11.23 6.75 26.26
C HIS A 157 10.32 7.92 26.68
N PRO A 158 10.66 8.67 27.74
CA PRO A 158 9.70 9.58 28.41
C PRO A 158 9.38 10.84 27.61
N SER A 159 10.24 11.25 26.67
CA SER A 159 10.15 12.57 26.03
C SER A 159 10.17 12.57 24.51
N VAL A 160 10.13 11.39 23.86
CA VAL A 160 10.13 11.31 22.39
C VAL A 160 8.81 11.80 21.82
N THR A 161 8.92 12.70 20.83
CA THR A 161 7.82 13.13 19.96
C THR A 161 8.36 13.28 18.52
N VAL A 162 7.47 13.30 17.55
CA VAL A 162 7.80 13.51 16.14
C VAL A 162 8.62 14.79 15.96
N ASP A 163 8.17 15.91 16.53
CA ASP A 163 8.82 17.21 16.38
C ASP A 163 10.22 17.24 17.02
N LYS A 164 10.37 16.67 18.21
CA LYS A 164 11.69 16.60 18.86
C LYS A 164 12.71 15.76 18.10
N ILE A 165 12.24 14.70 17.40
CA ILE A 165 13.12 13.93 16.52
C ILE A 165 13.53 14.77 15.31
N LEU A 166 12.58 15.44 14.67
CA LEU A 166 12.82 16.27 13.48
C LEU A 166 13.75 17.44 13.79
N ASN A 167 13.57 18.06 14.96
CA ASN A 167 14.39 19.18 15.44
C ASN A 167 15.75 18.73 16.02
N GLN A 168 16.04 17.42 16.08
CA GLN A 168 17.26 16.86 16.64
C GLN A 168 17.51 17.24 18.13
N GLU A 169 16.42 17.38 18.90
CA GLU A 169 16.46 17.75 20.32
C GLU A 169 16.76 16.56 21.26
N LEU A 170 16.88 15.35 20.73
CA LEU A 170 17.00 14.12 21.50
C LEU A 170 18.32 13.40 21.24
N THR A 171 18.86 12.78 22.29
CA THR A 171 19.97 11.85 22.20
C THR A 171 19.49 10.45 22.59
N PHE A 172 19.95 9.42 21.87
CA PHE A 172 19.58 8.03 22.10
C PHE A 172 20.73 7.18 22.65
N GLU A 173 21.78 7.81 23.18
CA GLU A 173 22.99 7.10 23.65
C GLU A 173 22.69 6.11 24.79
N LEU A 174 21.76 6.44 25.66
CA LEU A 174 21.35 5.56 26.77
C LEU A 174 20.51 4.36 26.32
N TYR A 175 20.05 4.37 25.08
CA TYR A 175 19.12 3.37 24.50
C TYR A 175 19.71 2.60 23.33
N LYS A 176 21.04 2.44 23.28
CA LYS A 176 21.77 1.80 22.15
C LYS A 176 21.32 0.35 21.86
N ASP A 177 20.84 -0.35 22.87
CA ASP A 177 20.34 -1.73 22.80
C ASP A 177 18.87 -1.84 22.34
N SER A 178 18.23 -0.70 22.10
CA SER A 178 16.84 -0.59 21.72
C SER A 178 16.66 0.24 20.45
N ALA A 179 15.68 -0.11 19.62
CA ALA A 179 15.15 0.77 18.59
C ALA A 179 14.04 1.61 19.24
N VAL A 180 14.14 2.93 19.15
CA VAL A 180 13.17 3.86 19.73
C VAL A 180 12.32 4.44 18.61
N CYS A 181 11.00 4.25 18.69
CA CYS A 181 10.03 4.79 17.75
C CYS A 181 9.53 6.16 18.17
N ALA A 182 8.88 6.87 17.24
CA ALA A 182 8.44 8.25 17.45
C ALA A 182 7.32 8.43 18.49
N ASN A 183 6.68 7.34 18.92
CA ASN A 183 5.76 7.33 20.08
C ASN A 183 6.44 7.01 21.41
N GLY A 184 7.77 6.93 21.44
CA GLY A 184 8.56 6.52 22.59
C GLY A 184 8.60 5.03 22.86
N ALA A 185 7.88 4.19 22.11
CA ALA A 185 7.98 2.74 22.25
C ALA A 185 9.40 2.26 21.88
N MET A 186 9.89 1.31 22.65
CA MET A 186 11.25 0.77 22.50
C MET A 186 11.16 -0.73 22.14
N TYR A 187 11.97 -1.12 21.17
CA TYR A 187 12.02 -2.51 20.68
C TYR A 187 13.43 -3.07 20.84
N ARG A 188 13.51 -4.32 21.24
CA ARG A 188 14.77 -5.07 21.40
C ARG A 188 15.50 -5.18 20.07
N LYS A 189 16.83 -5.07 20.09
CA LYS A 189 17.71 -5.29 18.92
C LYS A 189 18.43 -6.62 18.93
N ASP A 190 18.50 -7.28 20.08
CA ASP A 190 19.20 -8.54 20.28
C ASP A 190 18.47 -9.76 19.71
N VAL A 191 17.17 -9.65 19.49
CA VAL A 191 16.31 -10.70 18.92
C VAL A 191 15.50 -10.12 17.78
N ARG A 192 15.46 -10.81 16.65
CA ARG A 192 14.60 -10.42 15.51
C ARG A 192 13.16 -10.83 15.77
N GLY A 193 12.22 -9.88 15.69
CA GLY A 193 10.80 -10.14 15.85
C GLY A 193 10.21 -10.92 14.67
N PHE A 194 9.13 -11.66 14.91
CA PHE A 194 8.49 -12.46 13.85
C PHE A 194 7.79 -11.59 12.79
N LEU A 195 7.23 -10.44 13.17
CA LEU A 195 6.63 -9.52 12.19
C LEU A 195 7.69 -8.95 11.23
N PRO A 196 8.81 -8.37 11.69
CA PRO A 196 9.91 -7.96 10.84
C PRO A 196 10.43 -9.07 9.91
N GLU A 197 10.60 -10.29 10.43
CA GLU A 197 11.08 -11.43 9.63
C GLU A 197 10.07 -11.80 8.52
N LEU A 198 8.76 -11.80 8.84
CA LEU A 198 7.71 -12.04 7.85
C LEU A 198 7.65 -10.93 6.80
N MET A 199 7.75 -9.65 7.21
CA MET A 199 7.78 -8.52 6.26
C MET A 199 8.95 -8.65 5.30
N GLU A 200 10.15 -8.92 5.82
CA GLU A 200 11.36 -9.09 5.01
C GLU A 200 11.23 -10.24 4.02
N LYS A 201 10.72 -11.38 4.45
CA LYS A 201 10.49 -12.53 3.59
C LYS A 201 9.51 -12.22 2.46
N ILE A 202 8.34 -11.66 2.81
CA ILE A 202 7.29 -11.34 1.83
C ILE A 202 7.80 -10.28 0.84
N TYR A 203 8.55 -9.29 1.30
CA TYR A 203 9.13 -8.25 0.45
C TYR A 203 10.19 -8.82 -0.52
N LYS A 204 11.08 -9.69 -0.04
CA LYS A 204 12.06 -10.40 -0.88
C LYS A 204 11.37 -11.25 -1.95
N ASP A 205 10.38 -12.05 -1.54
CA ASP A 205 9.59 -12.87 -2.46
C ASP A 205 8.94 -12.00 -3.55
N ARG A 206 8.29 -10.90 -3.15
CA ARG A 206 7.70 -9.94 -4.09
C ARG A 206 8.72 -9.42 -5.10
N THR A 207 9.89 -9.01 -4.63
CA THR A 207 10.95 -8.45 -5.48
C THR A 207 11.44 -9.47 -6.51
N ILE A 208 11.61 -10.73 -6.11
CA ILE A 208 12.01 -11.83 -6.99
C ILE A 208 10.98 -12.03 -8.11
N TYR A 209 9.69 -12.16 -7.74
CA TYR A 209 8.64 -12.41 -8.74
C TYR A 209 8.37 -11.20 -9.62
N LYS A 210 8.51 -9.97 -9.09
CA LYS A 210 8.43 -8.75 -9.90
C LYS A 210 9.54 -8.71 -10.95
N LYS A 211 10.79 -9.05 -10.59
CA LYS A 211 11.91 -9.13 -11.54
C LYS A 211 11.66 -10.20 -12.60
N LYS A 212 11.24 -11.42 -12.22
CA LYS A 212 10.89 -12.49 -13.17
C LYS A 212 9.80 -12.06 -14.15
N MET A 213 8.76 -11.41 -13.65
CA MET A 213 7.70 -10.86 -14.51
C MET A 213 8.23 -9.84 -15.52
N LEU A 214 9.11 -8.92 -15.09
CA LEU A 214 9.67 -7.91 -15.99
C LEU A 214 10.57 -8.53 -17.08
N VAL A 215 11.40 -9.51 -16.72
CA VAL A 215 12.20 -10.26 -17.70
C VAL A 215 11.30 -10.99 -18.70
N ALA A 216 10.30 -11.71 -18.21
CA ALA A 216 9.36 -12.41 -19.08
C ALA A 216 8.58 -11.47 -20.02
N LYS A 217 8.26 -10.23 -19.57
CA LYS A 217 7.67 -9.17 -20.42
C LYS A 217 8.62 -8.72 -21.52
N GLN A 218 9.88 -8.45 -21.18
CA GLN A 218 10.89 -8.07 -22.17
C GLN A 218 11.13 -9.17 -23.24
N ASP A 219 11.13 -10.44 -22.81
CA ASP A 219 11.23 -11.58 -23.72
C ASP A 219 9.98 -11.74 -24.58
N TYR A 220 8.80 -11.48 -24.02
CA TYR A 220 7.53 -11.51 -24.76
C TYR A 220 7.45 -10.43 -25.82
N GLU A 221 7.97 -9.22 -25.53
CA GLU A 221 8.06 -8.13 -26.52
C GLU A 221 8.92 -8.50 -27.73
N LYS A 222 9.97 -9.32 -27.53
CA LYS A 222 10.84 -9.80 -28.63
C LYS A 222 10.22 -11.00 -29.37
N THR A 223 9.64 -11.93 -28.62
CA THR A 223 9.13 -13.19 -29.18
C THR A 223 7.86 -13.60 -28.42
N PRO A 224 6.67 -13.15 -28.85
CA PRO A 224 5.42 -13.48 -28.19
C PRO A 224 5.13 -14.99 -28.21
N THR A 225 4.97 -15.60 -27.04
CA THR A 225 4.57 -17.01 -26.88
C THR A 225 3.55 -17.17 -25.76
N LYS A 226 2.64 -18.15 -25.89
CA LYS A 226 1.68 -18.50 -24.84
C LYS A 226 2.35 -18.91 -23.52
N ALA A 227 3.56 -19.49 -23.59
CA ALA A 227 4.32 -19.87 -22.40
C ALA A 227 4.76 -18.64 -21.61
N LEU A 228 5.30 -17.61 -22.29
CA LEU A 228 5.70 -16.35 -21.67
C LEU A 228 4.49 -15.58 -21.13
N GLU A 229 3.37 -15.55 -21.84
CA GLU A 229 2.11 -14.95 -21.37
C GLU A 229 1.65 -15.58 -20.04
N LYS A 230 1.64 -16.91 -19.94
CA LYS A 230 1.31 -17.62 -18.70
C LYS A 230 2.32 -17.34 -17.58
N GLU A 231 3.61 -17.27 -17.89
CA GLU A 231 4.64 -16.96 -16.87
C GLU A 231 4.50 -15.52 -16.38
N ILE A 232 4.21 -14.56 -17.25
CA ILE A 232 3.91 -13.16 -16.87
C ILE A 232 2.71 -13.10 -15.93
N ALA A 233 1.59 -13.76 -16.29
CA ALA A 233 0.39 -13.80 -15.47
C ALA A 233 0.67 -14.44 -14.10
N ARG A 234 1.34 -15.61 -14.08
CA ARG A 234 1.73 -16.30 -12.85
C ARG A 234 2.60 -15.44 -11.93
N CYS A 235 3.66 -14.86 -12.46
CA CYS A 235 4.56 -14.01 -11.68
C CYS A 235 3.88 -12.72 -11.21
N ASN A 236 2.97 -12.15 -12.03
CA ASN A 236 2.17 -10.99 -11.66
C ASN A 236 1.23 -11.31 -10.50
N ASN A 237 0.50 -12.42 -10.55
CA ASN A 237 -0.41 -12.82 -9.47
C ASN A 237 0.33 -13.03 -8.15
N ILE A 238 1.48 -13.69 -8.17
CA ILE A 238 2.29 -13.91 -6.97
C ILE A 238 2.81 -12.58 -6.40
N GLN A 239 3.39 -11.70 -7.24
CA GLN A 239 3.93 -10.42 -6.74
C GLN A 239 2.81 -9.50 -6.25
N MET A 240 1.62 -9.54 -6.86
CA MET A 240 0.45 -8.78 -6.41
C MET A 240 -0.10 -9.32 -5.09
N ALA A 241 -0.19 -10.63 -4.92
CA ALA A 241 -0.56 -11.25 -3.65
C ALA A 241 0.38 -10.79 -2.51
N ARG A 242 1.70 -10.79 -2.75
CA ARG A 242 2.70 -10.29 -1.80
C ARG A 242 2.54 -8.79 -1.51
N LYS A 243 2.26 -7.99 -2.54
CA LYS A 243 1.98 -6.54 -2.36
C LYS A 243 0.78 -6.31 -1.46
N ILE A 244 -0.31 -7.04 -1.69
CA ILE A 244 -1.54 -6.93 -0.89
C ILE A 244 -1.27 -7.38 0.54
N GLN A 245 -0.56 -8.48 0.76
CA GLN A 245 -0.15 -8.92 2.10
C GLN A 245 0.65 -7.84 2.83
N LEU A 246 1.69 -7.29 2.23
CA LEU A 246 2.50 -6.22 2.85
C LEU A 246 1.67 -5.00 3.23
N ASN A 247 0.82 -4.52 2.31
CA ASN A 247 0.01 -3.34 2.55
C ASN A 247 -1.10 -3.59 3.59
N SER A 248 -1.62 -4.82 3.68
CA SER A 248 -2.65 -5.19 4.65
C SER A 248 -2.11 -5.47 6.06
N ALA A 249 -0.79 -5.61 6.22
CA ALA A 249 -0.17 -5.92 7.51
C ALA A 249 -0.50 -4.88 8.58
N TYR A 250 -0.33 -3.60 8.25
CA TYR A 250 -0.67 -2.51 9.16
C TYR A 250 -2.17 -2.51 9.53
N GLY A 251 -3.05 -2.77 8.57
CA GLY A 251 -4.49 -2.88 8.82
C GLY A 251 -4.86 -4.00 9.80
N ALA A 252 -4.09 -5.10 9.80
CA ALA A 252 -4.23 -6.15 10.80
C ALA A 252 -3.64 -5.73 12.16
N ILE A 253 -2.40 -5.20 12.18
CA ILE A 253 -1.69 -4.79 13.41
C ILE A 253 -2.47 -3.71 14.18
N GLY A 254 -3.08 -2.76 13.47
CA GLY A 254 -3.90 -1.69 14.05
C GLY A 254 -5.32 -2.09 14.41
N ASN A 255 -5.75 -3.31 14.14
CA ASN A 255 -7.09 -3.78 14.40
C ASN A 255 -7.20 -4.41 15.80
N GLN A 256 -8.07 -3.86 16.65
CA GLN A 256 -8.32 -4.34 18.02
C GLN A 256 -8.74 -5.82 18.13
N TYR A 257 -9.27 -6.41 17.07
CA TYR A 257 -9.66 -7.82 17.03
C TYR A 257 -8.51 -8.75 16.61
N PHE A 258 -7.34 -8.18 16.33
CA PHE A 258 -6.18 -8.98 15.98
C PHE A 258 -5.54 -9.60 17.22
N ARG A 259 -5.17 -10.86 17.15
CA ARG A 259 -4.55 -11.62 18.27
C ARG A 259 -3.30 -10.96 18.83
N TYR A 260 -2.54 -10.33 17.99
CA TYR A 260 -1.24 -9.70 18.29
C TYR A 260 -1.34 -8.17 18.39
N TYR A 261 -2.56 -7.66 18.55
CA TYR A 261 -2.80 -6.23 18.71
C TYR A 261 -2.11 -5.67 19.95
N LYS A 262 -1.33 -4.63 19.74
CA LYS A 262 -0.79 -3.74 20.76
C LYS A 262 -0.88 -2.31 20.22
N LEU A 263 -1.59 -1.44 20.93
CA LEU A 263 -1.74 -0.03 20.55
C LEU A 263 -0.38 0.62 20.26
N ALA A 264 0.61 0.34 21.13
CA ALA A 264 1.97 0.83 21.00
C ALA A 264 2.62 0.48 19.65
N ASN A 265 2.36 -0.71 19.10
CA ASN A 265 2.90 -1.13 17.80
C ASN A 265 2.26 -0.38 16.65
N ALA A 266 0.94 -0.20 16.67
CA ALA A 266 0.22 0.54 15.64
C ALA A 266 0.65 2.01 15.60
N GLU A 267 0.71 2.65 16.77
CA GLU A 267 1.15 4.04 16.94
C GLU A 267 2.64 4.23 16.58
N ALA A 268 3.49 3.26 16.91
CA ALA A 268 4.90 3.30 16.53
C ALA A 268 5.09 3.36 15.02
N ILE A 269 4.29 2.60 14.26
CA ILE A 269 4.35 2.59 12.80
C ILE A 269 3.92 3.94 12.23
N THR A 270 2.77 4.46 12.65
CA THR A 270 2.23 5.72 12.10
C THR A 270 3.08 6.92 12.44
N LEU A 271 3.49 7.08 13.71
CA LEU A 271 4.31 8.23 14.13
C LEU A 271 5.73 8.16 13.57
N SER A 272 6.33 6.97 13.43
CA SER A 272 7.62 6.84 12.74
C SER A 272 7.49 7.08 11.23
N GLY A 273 6.33 6.78 10.64
CA GLY A 273 5.98 7.17 9.28
C GLY A 273 5.90 8.69 9.11
N GLN A 274 5.25 9.39 10.07
CA GLN A 274 5.21 10.85 10.10
C GLN A 274 6.63 11.46 10.14
N VAL A 275 7.52 10.91 10.98
CA VAL A 275 8.92 11.36 11.01
C VAL A 275 9.57 11.19 9.64
N SER A 276 9.39 10.03 9.01
CA SER A 276 10.04 9.72 7.73
C SER A 276 9.62 10.70 6.63
N ILE A 277 8.31 10.90 6.45
CA ILE A 277 7.80 11.75 5.37
C ILE A 277 8.12 13.23 5.61
N ARG A 278 7.97 13.73 6.85
CA ARG A 278 8.29 15.11 7.20
C ARG A 278 9.80 15.39 7.16
N TRP A 279 10.64 14.42 7.49
CA TRP A 279 12.08 14.54 7.34
C TRP A 279 12.48 14.71 5.87
N ILE A 280 11.88 13.90 4.97
CA ILE A 280 12.11 14.01 3.52
C ILE A 280 11.62 15.37 3.01
N GLU A 281 10.42 15.81 3.44
CA GLU A 281 9.90 17.14 3.11
C GLU A 281 10.89 18.24 3.46
N ASN A 282 11.39 18.26 4.70
CA ASN A 282 12.37 19.25 5.15
C ASN A 282 13.68 19.18 4.32
N LYS A 283 14.16 17.96 4.02
CA LYS A 283 15.38 17.79 3.23
C LYS A 283 15.21 18.22 1.78
N MET A 284 14.07 17.94 1.16
CA MET A 284 13.78 18.36 -0.21
C MET A 284 13.64 19.88 -0.32
N ASN A 285 12.94 20.51 0.63
CA ASN A 285 12.86 21.96 0.68
C ASN A 285 14.24 22.61 0.86
N GLY A 286 15.07 22.09 1.76
CA GLY A 286 16.44 22.58 1.95
C GLY A 286 17.31 22.42 0.70
N PHE A 287 17.26 21.25 0.06
CA PHE A 287 17.99 20.97 -1.18
C PHE A 287 17.58 21.90 -2.34
N LEU A 288 16.28 22.08 -2.55
CA LEU A 288 15.80 22.98 -3.60
C LEU A 288 16.09 24.45 -3.29
N SER A 289 16.00 24.87 -2.03
CA SER A 289 16.35 26.22 -1.60
C SER A 289 17.83 26.53 -1.84
N GLU A 290 18.73 25.58 -1.57
CA GLU A 290 20.16 25.71 -1.84
C GLU A 290 20.42 25.87 -3.36
N ILE A 291 19.86 25.01 -4.19
CA ILE A 291 20.03 25.07 -5.66
C ILE A 291 19.45 26.36 -6.22
N LEU A 292 18.26 26.74 -5.78
CA LEU A 292 17.54 27.91 -6.31
C LEU A 292 17.98 29.24 -5.67
N GLN A 293 18.80 29.19 -4.61
CA GLN A 293 19.26 30.35 -3.85
C GLN A 293 18.07 31.14 -3.27
N THR A 294 17.14 30.43 -2.63
CA THR A 294 15.96 30.97 -1.98
C THR A 294 16.00 30.68 -0.48
N GLU A 295 15.27 31.45 0.29
CA GLU A 295 15.12 31.24 1.74
C GLU A 295 13.64 30.94 2.08
N GLU A 296 13.41 29.98 2.96
CA GLU A 296 12.09 29.63 3.54
C GLU A 296 10.97 29.34 2.50
N VAL A 297 11.33 28.83 1.31
CA VAL A 297 10.33 28.45 0.31
C VAL A 297 9.92 26.99 0.51
N ASP A 298 8.62 26.75 0.52
CA ASP A 298 8.05 25.41 0.57
C ASP A 298 7.72 24.90 -0.83
N TYR A 299 8.56 24.01 -1.35
CA TYR A 299 8.40 23.37 -2.66
C TYR A 299 7.51 22.12 -2.62
N VAL A 300 7.24 21.60 -1.43
CA VAL A 300 6.35 20.45 -1.25
C VAL A 300 4.91 20.93 -1.21
N ILE A 301 4.20 20.81 -2.31
CA ILE A 301 2.82 21.31 -2.45
C ILE A 301 1.75 20.41 -1.83
N ALA A 302 2.05 19.13 -1.64
CA ALA A 302 1.20 18.15 -0.97
C ALA A 302 2.02 16.95 -0.50
N SER A 303 1.54 16.25 0.50
CA SER A 303 2.00 14.90 0.85
C SER A 303 0.84 14.05 1.35
N ASP A 304 0.91 12.75 1.11
CA ASP A 304 -0.08 11.79 1.60
C ASP A 304 0.64 10.52 2.06
N ILE A 305 0.73 10.35 3.36
CA ILE A 305 1.27 9.18 4.08
C ILE A 305 2.72 8.82 3.68
N ASP A 306 2.92 8.36 2.45
CA ASP A 306 4.19 7.86 1.90
C ASP A 306 4.58 8.52 0.57
N SER A 307 3.82 9.51 0.10
CA SER A 307 4.10 10.24 -1.13
C SER A 307 4.27 11.75 -0.91
N LEU A 308 5.16 12.34 -1.70
CA LEU A 308 5.43 13.77 -1.75
C LEU A 308 5.21 14.28 -3.17
N TYR A 309 4.66 15.48 -3.28
CA TYR A 309 4.47 16.19 -4.55
C TYR A 309 5.26 17.49 -4.51
N LEU A 310 6.27 17.60 -5.38
CA LEU A 310 7.19 18.73 -5.43
C LEU A 310 6.88 19.63 -6.64
N ASN A 311 6.80 20.93 -6.39
CA ASN A 311 6.79 21.93 -7.46
C ASN A 311 8.20 22.15 -8.00
N MET A 312 8.48 21.59 -9.16
CA MET A 312 9.76 21.74 -9.85
C MET A 312 9.78 22.88 -10.86
N GLY A 313 8.67 23.63 -11.00
CA GLY A 313 8.59 24.78 -11.92
C GLY A 313 9.74 25.77 -11.76
N PRO A 314 10.07 26.25 -10.54
CA PRO A 314 11.19 27.16 -10.34
C PRO A 314 12.56 26.60 -10.77
N LEU A 315 12.76 25.28 -10.63
CA LEU A 315 13.99 24.63 -11.10
C LEU A 315 14.08 24.63 -12.63
N VAL A 316 12.98 24.27 -13.28
CA VAL A 316 12.88 24.28 -14.75
C VAL A 316 13.10 25.68 -15.31
N ASP A 317 12.47 26.69 -14.71
CA ASP A 317 12.61 28.09 -15.12
C ASP A 317 14.06 28.61 -14.99
N LYS A 318 14.76 28.17 -13.91
CA LYS A 318 16.15 28.58 -13.67
C LYS A 318 17.15 27.99 -14.69
N PHE A 319 17.00 26.69 -15.01
CA PHE A 319 18.00 25.96 -15.78
C PHE A 319 17.68 25.79 -17.27
N LEU A 320 16.42 25.88 -17.69
CA LEU A 320 16.00 25.69 -19.07
C LEU A 320 15.55 26.98 -19.76
N SER A 321 15.92 28.18 -19.25
CA SER A 321 15.69 29.49 -19.84
C SER A 321 14.46 29.57 -20.76
N HIS A 322 13.31 29.87 -20.17
CA HIS A 322 12.00 29.99 -20.80
C HIS A 322 11.27 28.67 -21.11
N LYS A 323 10.28 28.36 -20.28
CA LYS A 323 9.15 27.43 -20.48
C LYS A 323 9.40 26.40 -21.59
N SER A 324 10.29 25.45 -21.33
CA SER A 324 10.46 24.34 -22.25
C SER A 324 9.22 23.44 -22.17
N ASP A 325 8.41 23.48 -23.23
CA ASP A 325 7.35 22.48 -23.44
C ASP A 325 7.94 21.10 -23.80
N ASP A 326 9.24 21.02 -23.94
CA ASP A 326 9.97 19.80 -24.27
C ASP A 326 10.20 18.97 -23.02
N LYS A 327 9.27 18.03 -22.79
CA LYS A 327 9.31 17.10 -21.67
C LYS A 327 10.61 16.30 -21.56
N THR A 328 11.25 16.00 -22.69
CA THR A 328 12.50 15.22 -22.73
C THR A 328 13.63 15.96 -22.05
N LYS A 329 13.80 17.25 -22.37
CA LYS A 329 14.84 18.08 -21.75
C LYS A 329 14.61 18.32 -20.26
N VAL A 330 13.35 18.40 -19.84
CA VAL A 330 13.01 18.58 -18.42
C VAL A 330 13.30 17.31 -17.62
N VAL A 331 13.10 16.13 -18.21
CA VAL A 331 13.38 14.85 -17.54
C VAL A 331 14.88 14.57 -17.43
N GLU A 332 15.70 15.16 -18.31
CA GLU A 332 17.17 15.05 -18.27
C GLU A 332 17.83 16.02 -17.27
N LEU A 333 17.10 17.03 -16.80
CA LEU A 333 17.54 17.99 -15.78
C LEU A 333 17.56 17.37 -14.37
#